data_a794768febdf69e11c431e982ffc96ab
#
_entry.id   a794768febdf69e11c431e982ffc96ab
#
_cell.length_a   1.000
_cell.length_b   1.000
_cell.length_c   1.000
_cell.angle_alpha   90.00
_cell.angle_beta   90.00
_cell.angle_gamma   90.00
#
_symmetry.space_group_name_H-M   'P 1'
#
loop_
_entity.id
_entity.type
_entity.pdbx_description
1 polymer ?
#
loop_
_entity_poly.entity_id
_entity_poly.type
_entity_poly.pdbx_seq_one_letter_code
_entity_poly.pdbx_strand_id
1 'polypeptide(L)'
;VLPPVKAKLLASVNEAQGSVDIMAEFEDANAGYVPLLNTPVTISAKKAFGKMKIGETVTNDQGRAIYTIPANTMGDEQGYLSLVVSLSEEYEAAEVILENALVGSAKEVPGLIRKGVLWSTNNNVSLWVLISYLLAAGGAWMVIIYVIVQIVKIKKYSRSL
;
A
#
# COMPACT_ATOMS: atom_id res chain seq x y z
N VAL A 1 14.55 -22.35 28.78
CA VAL A 1 13.59 -22.10 27.70
C VAL A 1 13.23 -23.47 27.14
N LEU A 2 11.97 -23.89 27.26
CA LEU A 2 11.46 -25.12 26.67
C LEU A 2 11.51 -25.00 25.13
N PRO A 3 11.79 -26.07 24.39
CA PRO A 3 11.73 -26.03 22.95
C PRO A 3 10.30 -25.71 22.49
N PRO A 4 10.12 -24.94 21.42
CA PRO A 4 8.79 -24.60 20.92
C PRO A 4 8.03 -25.87 20.51
N VAL A 5 6.74 -25.90 20.80
CA VAL A 5 5.87 -27.03 20.47
C VAL A 5 5.51 -26.94 18.99
N LYS A 6 5.71 -28.01 18.22
CA LYS A 6 5.30 -28.06 16.81
C LYS A 6 3.78 -28.00 16.71
N ALA A 7 3.30 -27.04 15.97
CA ALA A 7 1.88 -26.85 15.74
C ALA A 7 1.57 -26.77 14.23
N LYS A 8 0.37 -27.19 13.86
CA LYS A 8 -0.17 -27.09 12.53
C LYS A 8 -1.29 -26.07 12.52
N LEU A 9 -1.18 -25.09 11.64
CA LEU A 9 -2.15 -24.03 11.46
C LEU A 9 -2.82 -24.19 10.09
N LEU A 10 -4.12 -24.21 10.07
CA LEU A 10 -4.93 -24.17 8.85
C LEU A 10 -5.81 -22.94 8.89
N ALA A 11 -5.94 -22.25 7.78
CA ALA A 11 -6.82 -21.10 7.67
C ALA A 11 -7.51 -21.09 6.31
N SER A 12 -8.75 -20.64 6.28
CA SER A 12 -9.53 -20.44 5.07
C SER A 12 -10.33 -19.14 5.16
N VAL A 13 -10.59 -18.53 4.00
CA VAL A 13 -11.35 -17.28 3.91
C VAL A 13 -12.78 -17.60 3.50
N ASN A 14 -13.73 -17.05 4.24
CA ASN A 14 -15.13 -17.00 3.84
C ASN A 14 -15.44 -15.60 3.32
N GLU A 15 -15.31 -15.42 2.01
CA GLU A 15 -15.50 -14.13 1.34
C GLU A 15 -16.95 -13.61 1.48
N ALA A 16 -17.94 -14.50 1.54
CA ALA A 16 -19.34 -14.13 1.68
C ALA A 16 -19.63 -13.44 3.04
N GLN A 17 -18.90 -13.81 4.07
CA GLN A 17 -19.04 -13.28 5.43
C GLN A 17 -17.92 -12.29 5.81
N GLY A 18 -16.89 -12.14 4.97
CA GLY A 18 -15.71 -11.34 5.29
C GLY A 18 -14.99 -11.86 6.53
N SER A 19 -14.94 -13.17 6.72
CA SER A 19 -14.33 -13.81 7.88
C SER A 19 -13.22 -14.78 7.51
N VAL A 20 -12.32 -15.02 8.46
CA VAL A 20 -11.28 -16.04 8.36
C VAL A 20 -11.59 -17.13 9.35
N ASP A 21 -11.74 -18.34 8.87
CA ASP A 21 -11.90 -19.56 9.65
C ASP A 21 -10.52 -20.17 9.89
N ILE A 22 -10.16 -20.39 11.15
CA ILE A 22 -8.84 -20.83 11.59
C ILE A 22 -8.99 -22.13 12.37
N MET A 23 -8.09 -23.08 12.13
CA MET A 23 -7.95 -24.31 12.89
C MET A 23 -6.50 -24.49 13.27
N ALA A 24 -6.26 -24.63 14.57
CA ALA A 24 -4.92 -24.82 15.14
C ALA A 24 -4.85 -26.13 15.92
N GLU A 25 -3.85 -26.93 15.61
CA GLU A 25 -3.58 -28.24 16.22
C GLU A 25 -2.10 -28.34 16.57
N PHE A 26 -1.75 -29.06 17.63
CA PHE A 26 -0.36 -29.37 17.94
C PHE A 26 -0.10 -30.88 17.83
N GLU A 27 1.12 -31.24 17.55
CA GLU A 27 1.55 -32.63 17.46
C GLU A 27 1.90 -33.17 18.84
N ASP A 28 1.06 -34.06 19.37
CA ASP A 28 1.36 -34.79 20.61
C ASP A 28 2.01 -36.13 20.28
N ALA A 29 3.07 -36.47 21.00
CA ALA A 29 3.87 -37.69 20.75
C ALA A 29 3.06 -39.01 20.87
N ASN A 30 1.94 -39.00 21.60
CA ASN A 30 1.13 -40.20 21.87
C ASN A 30 -0.26 -40.16 21.20
N ALA A 31 -0.81 -38.99 20.98
CA ALA A 31 -2.19 -38.80 20.54
C ALA A 31 -2.32 -38.27 19.10
N GLY A 32 -1.21 -37.95 18.43
CA GLY A 32 -1.23 -37.32 17.11
C GLY A 32 -1.58 -35.85 17.17
N TYR A 33 -2.40 -35.36 16.24
CA TYR A 33 -2.81 -33.97 16.23
C TYR A 33 -3.93 -33.71 17.23
N VAL A 34 -3.70 -32.81 18.19
CA VAL A 34 -4.63 -32.40 19.23
C VAL A 34 -4.96 -30.93 19.06
N PRO A 35 -6.23 -30.51 19.19
CA PRO A 35 -6.60 -29.11 19.03
C PRO A 35 -5.94 -28.22 20.07
N LEU A 36 -5.48 -27.06 19.65
CA LEU A 36 -4.92 -26.01 20.50
C LEU A 36 -6.06 -25.19 21.12
N LEU A 37 -6.19 -25.29 22.43
CA LEU A 37 -7.26 -24.65 23.20
C LEU A 37 -6.81 -23.27 23.70
N ASN A 38 -7.70 -22.30 23.67
CA ASN A 38 -7.49 -20.97 24.25
C ASN A 38 -6.16 -20.30 23.80
N THR A 39 -5.76 -20.57 22.57
CA THR A 39 -4.48 -20.08 22.03
C THR A 39 -4.73 -18.82 21.21
N PRO A 40 -3.99 -17.72 21.47
CA PRO A 40 -4.10 -16.51 20.69
C PRO A 40 -3.56 -16.70 19.29
N VAL A 41 -4.34 -16.28 18.30
CA VAL A 41 -4.01 -16.29 16.88
C VAL A 41 -4.03 -14.86 16.36
N THR A 42 -2.93 -14.44 15.77
CA THR A 42 -2.79 -13.09 15.20
C THR A 42 -3.08 -13.12 13.70
N ILE A 43 -3.92 -12.20 13.25
CA ILE A 43 -4.25 -11.97 11.85
C ILE A 43 -3.62 -10.66 11.41
N SER A 44 -2.82 -10.71 10.35
CA SER A 44 -2.10 -9.57 9.79
C SER A 44 -2.36 -9.44 8.29
N ALA A 45 -2.36 -8.22 7.77
CA ALA A 45 -2.31 -7.97 6.33
C ALA A 45 -0.85 -7.89 5.87
N LYS A 46 -0.53 -8.59 4.81
CA LYS A 46 0.76 -8.47 4.12
C LYS A 46 0.76 -7.15 3.33
N LYS A 47 1.69 -6.28 3.61
CA LYS A 47 1.89 -5.00 2.92
C LYS A 47 3.25 -4.98 2.25
N ALA A 48 3.49 -4.02 1.37
CA ALA A 48 4.75 -3.90 0.62
C ALA A 48 6.00 -3.82 1.53
N PHE A 49 5.86 -3.27 2.74
CA PHE A 49 6.97 -3.07 3.69
C PHE A 49 6.79 -3.86 5.00
N GLY A 50 6.08 -4.99 4.96
CA GLY A 50 5.92 -5.86 6.12
C GLY A 50 4.50 -6.31 6.40
N LYS A 51 4.25 -6.73 7.65
CA LYS A 51 2.95 -7.21 8.11
C LYS A 51 2.30 -6.16 9.00
N MET A 52 1.03 -5.88 8.77
CA MET A 52 0.23 -4.99 9.61
C MET A 52 -0.80 -5.84 10.36
N LYS A 53 -0.74 -5.87 11.69
CA LYS A 53 -1.72 -6.57 12.52
C LYS A 53 -3.10 -5.94 12.29
N ILE A 54 -4.08 -6.78 11.90
CA ILE A 54 -5.49 -6.40 11.75
C ILE A 54 -6.23 -6.69 13.04
N GLY A 55 -5.94 -7.86 13.66
CA GLY A 55 -6.56 -8.25 14.88
C GLY A 55 -6.02 -9.55 15.44
N GLU A 56 -6.69 -10.00 16.48
CA GLU A 56 -6.35 -11.20 17.21
C GLU A 56 -7.63 -11.91 17.63
N THR A 57 -7.61 -13.23 17.64
CA THR A 57 -8.69 -14.08 18.12
C THR A 57 -8.12 -15.21 18.96
N VAL A 58 -8.97 -15.94 19.64
CA VAL A 58 -8.56 -17.06 20.50
C VAL A 58 -9.28 -18.32 20.03
N THR A 59 -8.56 -19.44 19.99
CA THR A 59 -9.16 -20.74 19.64
C THR A 59 -10.08 -21.23 20.75
N ASN A 60 -11.16 -21.90 20.33
CA ASN A 60 -12.12 -22.55 21.24
C ASN A 60 -11.65 -23.97 21.66
N ASP A 61 -12.51 -24.69 22.36
CA ASP A 61 -12.26 -26.08 22.83
C ASP A 61 -12.10 -27.11 21.70
N GLN A 62 -12.29 -26.74 20.46
CA GLN A 62 -12.09 -27.56 19.27
C GLN A 62 -10.86 -27.10 18.44
N GLY A 63 -10.05 -26.18 18.98
CA GLY A 63 -8.93 -25.58 18.25
C GLY A 63 -9.35 -24.66 17.10
N ARG A 64 -10.63 -24.24 17.05
CA ARG A 64 -11.16 -23.39 16.00
C ARG A 64 -11.32 -21.95 16.46
N ALA A 65 -11.05 -21.02 15.58
CA ALA A 65 -11.33 -19.62 15.78
C ALA A 65 -11.91 -19.00 14.52
N ILE A 66 -12.80 -18.05 14.67
CA ILE A 66 -13.37 -17.27 13.56
C ILE A 66 -13.04 -15.82 13.85
N TYR A 67 -12.50 -15.15 12.83
CA TYR A 67 -12.21 -13.72 12.92
C TYR A 67 -12.91 -12.98 11.79
N THR A 68 -13.81 -12.06 12.13
CA THR A 68 -14.46 -11.18 11.15
C THR A 68 -13.58 -9.98 10.86
N ILE A 69 -13.22 -9.80 9.60
CA ILE A 69 -12.38 -8.69 9.16
C ILE A 69 -13.20 -7.40 9.21
N PRO A 70 -12.69 -6.33 9.84
CA PRO A 70 -13.38 -5.05 9.87
C PRO A 70 -13.61 -4.51 8.46
N ALA A 71 -14.82 -4.06 8.16
CA ALA A 71 -15.21 -3.55 6.84
C ALA A 71 -14.38 -2.34 6.35
N ASN A 72 -13.72 -1.62 7.28
CA ASN A 72 -12.82 -0.51 6.97
C ASN A 72 -11.38 -0.95 6.69
N THR A 73 -11.09 -2.26 6.64
CA THR A 73 -9.76 -2.75 6.30
C THR A 73 -9.48 -2.48 4.83
N MET A 74 -8.49 -1.63 4.55
CA MET A 74 -8.14 -1.25 3.18
C MET A 74 -7.41 -2.37 2.47
N GLY A 75 -8.00 -2.85 1.38
CA GLY A 75 -7.40 -3.74 0.39
C GLY A 75 -6.56 -3.01 -0.65
N ASP A 76 -6.35 -3.65 -1.78
CA ASP A 76 -5.81 -3.04 -3.01
C ASP A 76 -6.90 -2.23 -3.75
N GLU A 77 -6.63 -1.85 -5.01
CA GLU A 77 -7.57 -1.09 -5.85
C GLU A 77 -8.88 -1.86 -6.12
N GLN A 78 -8.87 -3.17 -6.03
CA GLN A 78 -10.01 -4.07 -6.23
C GLN A 78 -10.62 -4.57 -4.91
N GLY A 79 -9.99 -4.31 -3.76
CA GLY A 79 -10.41 -4.77 -2.45
C GLY A 79 -9.81 -6.11 -2.03
N TYR A 80 -8.81 -6.63 -2.75
CA TYR A 80 -8.09 -7.84 -2.35
C TYR A 80 -7.10 -7.55 -1.23
N LEU A 81 -6.96 -8.54 -0.35
CA LEU A 81 -6.02 -8.54 0.77
C LEU A 81 -5.25 -9.85 0.81
N SER A 82 -3.94 -9.77 1.02
CA SER A 82 -3.14 -10.94 1.39
C SER A 82 -3.04 -10.98 2.91
N LEU A 83 -3.64 -12.00 3.51
CA LEU A 83 -3.69 -12.19 4.94
C LEU A 83 -2.60 -13.17 5.39
N VAL A 84 -2.03 -12.92 6.55
CA VAL A 84 -1.08 -13.79 7.22
C VAL A 84 -1.64 -14.14 8.58
N VAL A 85 -1.85 -15.42 8.81
CA VAL A 85 -2.31 -15.96 10.09
C VAL A 85 -1.12 -16.60 10.79
N SER A 86 -0.87 -16.22 12.03
CA SER A 86 0.25 -16.72 12.84
C SER A 86 -0.20 -17.04 14.26
N LEU A 87 0.39 -18.07 14.85
CA LEU A 87 0.26 -18.37 16.27
C LEU A 87 1.23 -17.51 17.11
N SER A 88 1.09 -17.56 18.43
CA SER A 88 2.03 -16.92 19.34
C SER A 88 3.42 -17.58 19.23
N GLU A 89 4.47 -16.87 19.66
CA GLU A 89 5.88 -17.31 19.58
C GLU A 89 6.19 -18.58 20.39
N GLU A 90 5.27 -19.04 21.24
CA GLU A 90 5.40 -20.28 22.00
C GLU A 90 5.27 -21.53 21.14
N TYR A 91 4.72 -21.38 19.92
CA TYR A 91 4.47 -22.48 19.01
C TYR A 91 5.31 -22.32 17.74
N GLU A 92 6.01 -23.38 17.36
CA GLU A 92 6.67 -23.47 16.06
C GLU A 92 5.63 -23.91 15.01
N ALA A 93 4.95 -22.92 14.43
CA ALA A 93 4.01 -23.16 13.34
C ALA A 93 4.40 -22.36 12.14
N ALA A 94 4.24 -22.98 10.95
CA ALA A 94 4.34 -22.24 9.70
C ALA A 94 3.20 -21.21 9.62
N GLU A 95 3.55 -19.98 9.27
CA GLU A 95 2.54 -18.96 8.98
C GLU A 95 1.71 -19.36 7.77
N VAL A 96 0.40 -19.21 7.87
CA VAL A 96 -0.50 -19.46 6.74
C VAL A 96 -0.74 -18.15 6.02
N ILE A 97 -0.39 -18.12 4.73
CA ILE A 97 -0.61 -16.97 3.86
C ILE A 97 -1.82 -17.26 2.98
N LEU A 98 -2.84 -16.42 3.11
CA LEU A 98 -4.05 -16.44 2.30
C LEU A 98 -3.95 -15.29 1.29
N GLU A 99 -3.60 -15.62 0.05
CA GLU A 99 -3.42 -14.64 -1.01
C GLU A 99 -4.75 -14.29 -1.69
N ASN A 100 -4.89 -13.02 -2.09
CA ASN A 100 -6.03 -12.53 -2.88
C ASN A 100 -7.41 -12.78 -2.25
N ALA A 101 -7.54 -12.61 -0.95
CA ALA A 101 -8.82 -12.66 -0.27
C ALA A 101 -9.64 -11.38 -0.55
N LEU A 102 -10.83 -11.52 -1.14
CA LEU A 102 -11.73 -10.38 -1.41
C LEU A 102 -12.53 -10.01 -0.16
N VAL A 103 -11.86 -9.48 0.84
CA VAL A 103 -12.45 -9.14 2.14
C VAL A 103 -12.13 -7.70 2.59
N GLY A 104 -11.32 -6.99 1.81
CA GLY A 104 -11.00 -5.59 2.05
C GLY A 104 -11.97 -4.63 1.34
N SER A 105 -12.04 -3.40 1.81
CA SER A 105 -12.64 -2.33 1.03
C SER A 105 -11.69 -1.91 -0.10
N ALA A 106 -12.23 -1.72 -1.30
CA ALA A 106 -11.45 -1.18 -2.41
C ALA A 106 -10.84 0.18 -2.00
N LYS A 107 -9.55 0.33 -2.27
CA LYS A 107 -8.89 1.60 -2.02
C LYS A 107 -9.41 2.63 -3.02
N GLU A 108 -10.30 3.51 -2.59
CA GLU A 108 -10.58 4.71 -3.36
C GLU A 108 -9.28 5.50 -3.48
N VAL A 109 -8.66 5.45 -4.65
CA VAL A 109 -7.54 6.33 -4.97
C VAL A 109 -8.15 7.73 -5.11
N PRO A 110 -7.99 8.63 -4.12
CA PRO A 110 -8.55 9.96 -4.25
C PRO A 110 -7.96 10.57 -5.51
N GLY A 111 -8.79 11.03 -6.43
CA GLY A 111 -8.36 11.67 -7.68
C GLY A 111 -7.47 12.92 -7.48
N LEU A 112 -7.22 13.28 -6.22
CA LEU A 112 -6.35 14.35 -5.75
C LEU A 112 -4.85 14.08 -5.94
N ILE A 113 -4.41 12.82 -6.02
CA ILE A 113 -2.98 12.51 -6.24
C ILE A 113 -2.54 12.86 -7.66
N ARG A 114 -3.49 12.96 -8.61
CA ARG A 114 -3.18 13.38 -9.99
C ARG A 114 -3.04 14.89 -10.18
N LYS A 115 -3.50 15.72 -9.23
CA LYS A 115 -3.45 17.20 -9.36
C LYS A 115 -2.21 17.85 -8.76
N GLY A 116 -1.36 17.12 -8.07
CA GLY A 116 -0.21 17.69 -7.33
C GLY A 116 1.17 17.30 -7.88
N VAL A 117 1.26 16.54 -8.96
CA VAL A 117 2.55 16.18 -9.55
C VAL A 117 2.96 17.27 -10.53
N LEU A 118 4.08 17.94 -10.29
CA LEU A 118 4.69 18.95 -11.15
C LEU A 118 4.92 18.46 -12.61
N TRP A 119 4.84 17.16 -12.83
CA TRP A 119 4.99 16.48 -14.13
C TRP A 119 3.76 15.62 -14.45
N SER A 120 2.57 16.19 -14.30
CA SER A 120 1.35 15.54 -14.77
C SER A 120 1.40 15.47 -16.30
N THR A 121 1.57 14.26 -16.82
CA THR A 121 1.42 13.96 -18.28
C THR A 121 -0.04 14.07 -18.73
N ASN A 122 -0.95 14.51 -17.88
CA ASN A 122 -2.31 14.76 -18.27
C ASN A 122 -2.44 16.21 -18.72
N ASN A 123 -2.97 16.43 -19.87
CA ASN A 123 -3.14 17.58 -20.76
C ASN A 123 -3.67 18.90 -20.14
N ASN A 124 -3.57 19.07 -18.81
CA ASN A 124 -3.97 20.26 -18.09
C ASN A 124 -2.77 20.89 -17.35
N VAL A 125 -1.77 21.32 -18.12
CA VAL A 125 -0.83 22.30 -17.60
C VAL A 125 -1.65 23.54 -17.19
N SER A 126 -1.54 23.97 -15.94
CA SER A 126 -2.22 25.18 -15.48
C SER A 126 -1.86 26.31 -16.43
N LEU A 127 -2.84 26.90 -17.10
CA LEU A 127 -2.69 27.99 -18.08
C LEU A 127 -1.80 29.12 -17.51
N TRP A 128 -1.85 29.36 -16.22
CA TRP A 128 -1.03 30.34 -15.54
C TRP A 128 0.47 30.02 -15.55
N VAL A 129 0.85 28.74 -15.43
CA VAL A 129 2.26 28.35 -15.50
C VAL A 129 2.79 28.54 -16.93
N LEU A 130 1.99 28.23 -17.95
CA LEU A 130 2.33 28.46 -19.35
C LEU A 130 2.48 29.96 -19.64
N ILE A 131 1.55 30.77 -19.18
CA ILE A 131 1.58 32.23 -19.39
C ILE A 131 2.78 32.86 -18.69
N SER A 132 3.09 32.48 -17.45
CA SER A 132 4.24 33.02 -16.72
C SER A 132 5.57 32.63 -17.39
N TYR A 133 5.67 31.42 -17.90
CA TYR A 133 6.85 30.98 -18.66
C TYR A 133 7.02 31.75 -19.96
N LEU A 134 5.93 31.93 -20.72
CA LEU A 134 5.95 32.72 -21.97
C LEU A 134 6.31 34.20 -21.73
N LEU A 135 5.83 34.80 -20.64
CA LEU A 135 6.17 36.18 -20.28
C LEU A 135 7.64 36.30 -19.90
N ALA A 136 8.17 35.38 -19.11
CA ALA A 136 9.58 35.39 -18.70
C ALA A 136 10.51 35.17 -19.90
N ALA A 137 10.24 34.17 -20.74
CA ALA A 137 11.02 33.89 -21.93
C ALA A 137 10.90 35.02 -22.96
N GLY A 138 9.72 35.52 -23.22
CA GLY A 138 9.48 36.63 -24.15
C GLY A 138 10.14 37.93 -23.69
N GLY A 139 10.11 38.24 -22.41
CA GLY A 139 10.79 39.39 -21.83
C GLY A 139 12.32 39.32 -22.03
N ALA A 140 12.91 38.16 -21.80
CA ALA A 140 14.36 37.98 -22.05
C ALA A 140 14.73 38.18 -23.54
N TRP A 141 13.94 37.64 -24.45
CA TRP A 141 14.16 37.83 -25.85
C TRP A 141 14.00 39.29 -26.31
N MET A 142 13.03 40.01 -25.73
CA MET A 142 12.80 41.42 -26.04
C MET A 142 14.01 42.30 -25.68
N VAL A 143 14.63 42.01 -24.50
CA VAL A 143 15.85 42.72 -24.07
C VAL A 143 17.01 42.43 -25.03
N ILE A 144 17.19 41.20 -25.44
CA ILE A 144 18.25 40.81 -26.38
C ILE A 144 18.06 41.54 -27.71
N ILE A 145 16.87 41.55 -28.28
CA ILE A 145 16.54 42.24 -29.54
C ILE A 145 16.80 43.74 -29.39
N TYR A 146 16.37 44.32 -28.27
CA TYR A 146 16.61 45.75 -28.00
C TYR A 146 18.11 46.11 -28.02
N VAL A 147 18.93 45.32 -27.35
CA VAL A 147 20.38 45.52 -27.32
C VAL A 147 21.01 45.42 -28.71
N ILE A 148 20.58 44.41 -29.50
CA ILE A 148 21.07 44.23 -30.89
C ILE A 148 20.72 45.45 -31.75
N VAL A 149 19.47 45.95 -31.65
CA VAL A 149 19.04 47.15 -32.37
C VAL A 149 19.86 48.37 -32.00
N GLN A 150 20.18 48.55 -30.73
CA GLN A 150 21.01 49.68 -30.24
C GLN A 150 22.44 49.59 -30.80
N ILE A 151 23.04 48.40 -30.79
CA ILE A 151 24.36 48.16 -31.36
C ILE A 151 24.39 48.49 -32.84
N VAL A 152 23.38 48.05 -33.60
CA VAL A 152 23.26 48.34 -35.05
C VAL A 152 23.10 49.82 -35.30
N LYS A 153 22.31 50.54 -34.50
CA LYS A 153 22.18 52.03 -34.59
C LYS A 153 23.51 52.71 -34.37
N ILE A 154 24.25 52.37 -33.31
CA ILE A 154 25.55 52.95 -32.99
C ILE A 154 26.52 52.73 -34.14
N LYS A 155 26.56 51.51 -34.69
CA LYS A 155 27.43 51.18 -35.85
C LYS A 155 27.06 51.99 -37.10
N LYS A 156 25.80 52.26 -37.32
CA LYS A 156 25.30 53.06 -38.46
C LYS A 156 25.72 54.54 -38.32
N TYR A 157 25.62 55.11 -37.11
CA TYR A 157 26.03 56.50 -36.87
C TYR A 157 27.56 56.69 -36.92
N SER A 158 28.34 55.70 -36.48
CA SER A 158 29.81 55.71 -36.55
C SER A 158 30.36 55.63 -37.97
N ARG A 159 29.54 55.15 -38.96
CA ARG A 159 29.94 55.09 -40.37
C ARG A 159 29.61 56.35 -41.19
N SER A 160 28.86 57.28 -40.62
CA SER A 160 28.42 58.52 -41.30
C SER A 160 29.18 59.76 -40.80
N LEU A 161 30.20 59.57 -39.98
CA LEU A 161 31.26 60.52 -39.62
C LEU A 161 32.56 60.16 -40.32
#